data_dcb2d7dbb2a06005fcbe261ec43294a6
#
_entry.id   dcb2d7dbb2a06005fcbe261ec43294a6
#
_cell.length_a   1.000
_cell.length_b   1.000
_cell.length_c   1.000
_cell.angle_alpha   90.00
_cell.angle_beta   90.00
_cell.angle_gamma   90.00
#
_symmetry.space_group_name_H-M   'P 1'
#
loop_
_entity.id
_entity.type
_entity.pdbx_description
1 polymer ?
#
loop_
_entity_poly.entity_id
_entity_poly.type
_entity_poly.pdbx_seq_one_letter_code
_entity_poly.pdbx_strand_id
1 'polypeptide(L)'
;FCALSLPFFIYVPLFWFFSLLVVPRIGKPLIMLLMVLSAASDYALQNLGVVINSDMIRNIAETTPREAADLITLHAAFYILIVGILPAVLVYRTHIEFASFGKEIRRRLLLFMLGLSVVGAIAAVSYKEYASFGRNNKQVRYYINTFNYIYAVGRYYKRTADAKREFVILDKSPQTIPTQDGKPRVIVLIVGETARAQNFSLYGYNRQTNPLLAQNGEIIAFKDVSSCGTATAVSLPCMFSKLGRKEFDVTDAQYMQNLLDIAKAAGYK
;
A
#
# COMPACT_ATOMS: atom_id res chain seq x y z
N PHE A 1 6.43 -29.47 -15.69
CA PHE A 1 5.60 -29.95 -14.59
C PHE A 1 5.25 -28.80 -13.63
N CYS A 2 6.22 -28.01 -13.19
CA CYS A 2 6.00 -26.88 -12.25
C CYS A 2 4.90 -25.90 -12.72
N ALA A 3 4.90 -25.50 -14.00
CA ALA A 3 3.89 -24.58 -14.54
C ALA A 3 2.46 -25.18 -14.52
N LEU A 4 2.32 -26.47 -14.75
CA LEU A 4 1.02 -27.16 -14.75
C LEU A 4 0.51 -27.45 -13.33
N SER A 5 1.41 -27.63 -12.38
CA SER A 5 1.07 -27.90 -10.97
C SER A 5 0.90 -26.62 -10.12
N LEU A 6 1.38 -25.48 -10.59
CA LEU A 6 1.29 -24.20 -9.88
C LEU A 6 -0.15 -23.78 -9.51
N PRO A 7 -1.15 -23.89 -10.41
CA PRO A 7 -2.53 -23.57 -10.06
C PRO A 7 -3.05 -24.41 -8.89
N PHE A 8 -2.74 -25.70 -8.86
CA PHE A 8 -3.15 -26.58 -7.75
C PHE A 8 -2.43 -26.25 -6.45
N PHE A 9 -1.15 -25.91 -6.53
CA PHE A 9 -0.35 -25.50 -5.39
C PHE A 9 -0.86 -24.19 -4.75
N ILE A 10 -1.44 -23.28 -5.52
CA ILE A 10 -2.07 -22.06 -5.04
C ILE A 10 -3.51 -22.30 -4.62
N TYR A 11 -4.27 -23.09 -5.40
CA TYR A 11 -5.70 -23.33 -5.15
C TYR A 11 -5.97 -24.04 -3.82
N VAL A 12 -5.16 -25.03 -3.45
CA VAL A 12 -5.39 -25.81 -2.22
C VAL A 12 -5.33 -24.95 -0.96
N PRO A 13 -4.31 -24.09 -0.72
CA PRO A 13 -4.31 -23.19 0.42
C PRO A 13 -5.45 -22.15 0.39
N LEU A 14 -5.83 -21.66 -0.79
CA LEU A 14 -6.99 -20.77 -0.95
C LEU A 14 -8.28 -21.50 -0.57
N PHE A 15 -8.47 -22.71 -1.06
CA PHE A 15 -9.63 -23.53 -0.72
C PHE A 15 -9.72 -23.79 0.80
N TRP A 16 -8.61 -24.10 1.46
CA TRP A 16 -8.58 -24.27 2.91
C TRP A 16 -8.98 -22.98 3.63
N PHE A 17 -8.39 -21.87 3.23
CA PHE A 17 -8.70 -20.57 3.81
C PHE A 17 -10.19 -20.24 3.68
N PHE A 18 -10.76 -20.32 2.48
CA PHE A 18 -12.17 -20.05 2.26
C PHE A 18 -13.07 -21.09 2.96
N SER A 19 -12.68 -22.37 3.01
CA SER A 19 -13.39 -23.40 3.75
C SER A 19 -13.51 -23.08 5.25
N LEU A 20 -12.47 -22.49 5.87
CA LEU A 20 -12.51 -22.05 7.26
C LEU A 20 -13.46 -20.84 7.46
N LEU A 21 -13.59 -19.99 6.46
CA LEU A 21 -14.48 -18.82 6.51
C LEU A 21 -15.96 -19.17 6.30
N VAL A 22 -16.26 -20.32 5.68
CA VAL A 22 -17.65 -20.79 5.48
C VAL A 22 -18.23 -21.28 6.80
N VAL A 23 -18.69 -20.32 7.62
CA VAL A 23 -19.39 -20.57 8.88
C VAL A 23 -20.83 -20.06 8.80
N PRO A 24 -21.78 -20.65 9.54
CA PRO A 24 -23.16 -20.19 9.53
C PRO A 24 -23.26 -18.70 9.87
N ARG A 25 -24.16 -17.97 9.18
CA ARG A 25 -24.49 -16.55 9.35
C ARG A 25 -23.41 -15.55 8.91
N ILE A 26 -22.12 -15.79 9.20
CA ILE A 26 -21.02 -14.82 8.97
C ILE A 26 -20.25 -15.14 7.68
N GLY A 27 -20.18 -16.41 7.29
CA GLY A 27 -19.30 -16.86 6.19
C GLY A 27 -19.65 -16.21 4.85
N LYS A 28 -20.93 -16.18 4.49
CA LYS A 28 -21.36 -15.55 3.23
C LYS A 28 -20.98 -14.07 3.15
N PRO A 29 -21.40 -13.19 4.09
CA PRO A 29 -21.06 -11.77 4.01
C PRO A 29 -19.53 -11.54 4.03
N LEU A 30 -18.78 -12.35 4.75
CA LEU A 30 -17.33 -12.24 4.77
C LEU A 30 -16.70 -12.61 3.40
N ILE A 31 -17.15 -13.70 2.78
CA ILE A 31 -16.67 -14.09 1.45
C ILE A 31 -17.04 -13.04 0.42
N MET A 32 -18.28 -12.52 0.44
CA MET A 32 -18.72 -11.45 -0.45
C MET A 32 -17.83 -10.20 -0.31
N LEU A 33 -17.54 -9.79 0.91
CA LEU A 33 -16.63 -8.68 1.19
C LEU A 33 -15.23 -8.93 0.61
N LEU A 34 -14.67 -10.11 0.85
CA LEU A 34 -13.35 -10.49 0.33
C LEU A 34 -13.33 -10.52 -1.21
N MET A 35 -14.41 -10.93 -1.87
CA MET A 35 -14.51 -10.90 -3.33
C MET A 35 -14.48 -9.48 -3.87
N VAL A 36 -15.23 -8.55 -3.28
CA VAL A 36 -15.23 -7.14 -3.70
C VAL A 36 -13.87 -6.50 -3.44
N LEU A 37 -13.26 -6.74 -2.28
CA LEU A 37 -11.91 -6.24 -1.96
C LEU A 37 -10.85 -6.84 -2.90
N SER A 38 -10.98 -8.12 -3.27
CA SER A 38 -10.08 -8.76 -4.23
C SER A 38 -10.20 -8.13 -5.61
N ALA A 39 -11.42 -7.82 -6.07
CA ALA A 39 -11.64 -7.15 -7.35
C ALA A 39 -11.05 -5.73 -7.36
N ALA A 40 -11.20 -4.97 -6.28
CA ALA A 40 -10.61 -3.64 -6.16
C ALA A 40 -9.07 -3.71 -6.14
N SER A 41 -8.50 -4.66 -5.39
CA SER A 41 -7.05 -4.89 -5.35
C SER A 41 -6.50 -5.34 -6.71
N ASP A 42 -7.23 -6.19 -7.42
CA ASP A 42 -6.86 -6.65 -8.75
C ASP A 42 -6.93 -5.51 -9.78
N TYR A 43 -7.97 -4.69 -9.73
CA TYR A 43 -8.05 -3.48 -10.55
C TYR A 43 -6.84 -2.56 -10.33
N ALA A 44 -6.46 -2.33 -9.08
CA ALA A 44 -5.30 -1.49 -8.74
C ALA A 44 -4.00 -2.09 -9.31
N LEU A 45 -3.83 -3.40 -9.23
CA LEU A 45 -2.66 -4.09 -9.77
C LEU A 45 -2.61 -4.07 -11.29
N GLN A 46 -3.73 -4.41 -11.96
CA GLN A 46 -3.78 -4.58 -13.42
C GLN A 46 -3.81 -3.25 -14.18
N ASN A 47 -4.55 -2.27 -13.68
CA ASN A 47 -4.83 -1.03 -14.40
C ASN A 47 -4.00 0.16 -13.91
N LEU A 48 -3.63 0.18 -12.63
CA LEU A 48 -2.83 1.27 -12.05
C LEU A 48 -1.38 0.85 -11.80
N GLY A 49 -1.03 -0.45 -11.93
CA GLY A 49 0.28 -0.99 -11.61
C GLY A 49 0.62 -0.91 -10.11
N VAL A 50 -0.40 -0.78 -9.27
CA VAL A 50 -0.25 -0.56 -7.82
C VAL A 50 -0.42 -1.88 -7.07
N VAL A 51 0.59 -2.25 -6.31
CA VAL A 51 0.55 -3.41 -5.40
C VAL A 51 0.03 -2.98 -4.04
N ILE A 52 -1.00 -3.66 -3.54
CA ILE A 52 -1.53 -3.41 -2.20
C ILE A 52 -0.59 -4.03 -1.15
N ASN A 53 0.41 -3.29 -0.75
CA ASN A 53 1.32 -3.62 0.34
C ASN A 53 1.01 -2.79 1.61
N SER A 54 1.79 -2.97 2.70
CA SER A 54 1.56 -2.24 3.96
C SER A 54 1.68 -0.71 3.81
N ASP A 55 2.49 -0.25 2.87
CA ASP A 55 2.67 1.18 2.62
C ASP A 55 1.48 1.73 1.82
N MET A 56 0.92 0.93 0.90
CA MET A 56 -0.32 1.29 0.20
C MET A 56 -1.54 1.28 1.13
N ILE A 57 -1.60 0.37 2.11
CA ILE A 57 -2.64 0.40 3.16
C ILE A 57 -2.54 1.71 3.96
N ARG A 58 -1.34 2.17 4.28
CA ARG A 58 -1.14 3.48 4.91
C ARG A 58 -1.66 4.60 4.01
N ASN A 59 -1.25 4.63 2.75
CA ASN A 59 -1.72 5.63 1.80
C ASN A 59 -3.25 5.68 1.74
N ILE A 60 -3.90 4.51 1.66
CA ILE A 60 -5.38 4.42 1.67
C ILE A 60 -5.96 5.02 2.96
N ALA A 61 -5.34 4.74 4.12
CA ALA A 61 -5.81 5.26 5.42
C ALA A 61 -5.60 6.77 5.57
N GLU A 62 -4.61 7.34 4.91
CA GLU A 62 -4.25 8.77 4.93
C GLU A 62 -4.87 9.56 3.77
N THR A 63 -5.42 8.89 2.74
CA THR A 63 -6.05 9.52 1.57
C THR A 63 -7.34 10.23 1.97
N THR A 64 -7.50 11.46 1.52
CA THR A 64 -8.73 12.22 1.75
C THR A 64 -9.88 11.72 0.87
N PRO A 65 -11.16 11.91 1.29
CA PRO A 65 -12.32 11.51 0.46
C PRO A 65 -12.32 12.14 -0.93
N ARG A 66 -11.78 13.34 -1.08
CA ARG A 66 -11.68 14.04 -2.38
C ARG A 66 -10.70 13.34 -3.31
N GLU A 67 -9.51 13.03 -2.83
CA GLU A 67 -8.50 12.28 -3.61
C GLU A 67 -8.99 10.87 -3.94
N ALA A 68 -9.69 10.20 -3.01
CA ALA A 68 -10.28 8.89 -3.27
C ALA A 68 -11.33 8.95 -4.39
N ALA A 69 -12.14 10.02 -4.44
CA ALA A 69 -13.15 10.22 -5.48
C ALA A 69 -12.52 10.37 -6.88
N ASP A 70 -11.37 11.03 -6.98
CA ASP A 70 -10.65 11.22 -8.26
C ASP A 70 -10.11 9.89 -8.84
N LEU A 71 -9.95 8.87 -8.01
CA LEU A 71 -9.53 7.53 -8.45
C LEU A 71 -10.69 6.65 -8.93
N ILE A 72 -11.94 7.03 -8.61
CA ILE A 72 -13.15 6.28 -9.00
C ILE A 72 -13.52 6.64 -10.44
N THR A 73 -13.00 5.89 -11.39
CA THR A 73 -13.38 6.01 -12.79
C THR A 73 -14.57 5.09 -13.12
N LEU A 74 -15.29 5.41 -14.20
CA LEU A 74 -16.37 4.56 -14.71
C LEU A 74 -15.84 3.15 -15.03
N HIS A 75 -14.64 3.04 -15.55
CA HIS A 75 -13.97 1.76 -15.83
C HIS A 75 -13.72 0.97 -14.53
N ALA A 76 -13.24 1.61 -13.46
CA ALA A 76 -13.08 0.98 -12.15
C ALA A 76 -14.42 0.46 -11.59
N ALA A 77 -15.47 1.28 -11.69
CA ALA A 77 -16.80 0.91 -11.23
C ALA A 77 -17.34 -0.32 -11.98
N PHE A 78 -17.25 -0.35 -13.31
CA PHE A 78 -17.67 -1.52 -14.12
C PHE A 78 -16.82 -2.76 -13.82
N TYR A 79 -15.52 -2.61 -13.64
CA TYR A 79 -14.63 -3.72 -13.30
C TYR A 79 -15.04 -4.36 -11.95
N ILE A 80 -15.19 -3.53 -10.91
CA ILE A 80 -15.61 -4.00 -9.59
C ILE A 80 -17.02 -4.61 -9.61
N LEU A 81 -17.92 -4.05 -10.41
CA LEU A 81 -19.28 -4.59 -10.59
C LEU A 81 -19.23 -6.01 -11.17
N ILE A 82 -18.47 -6.22 -12.25
CA ILE A 82 -18.43 -7.51 -12.97
C ILE A 82 -17.59 -8.54 -12.22
N VAL A 83 -16.40 -8.17 -11.74
CA VAL A 83 -15.43 -9.11 -11.15
C VAL A 83 -15.66 -9.30 -9.64
N GLY A 84 -16.21 -8.32 -8.95
CA GLY A 84 -16.45 -8.34 -7.51
C GLY A 84 -17.90 -8.58 -7.12
N ILE A 85 -18.79 -7.64 -7.50
CA ILE A 85 -20.17 -7.61 -7.01
C ILE A 85 -21.01 -8.73 -7.64
N LEU A 86 -20.91 -8.94 -8.94
CA LEU A 86 -21.68 -9.97 -9.62
C LEU A 86 -21.42 -11.38 -9.06
N PRO A 87 -20.17 -11.84 -8.90
CA PRO A 87 -19.88 -13.12 -8.23
C PRO A 87 -20.33 -13.13 -6.77
N ALA A 88 -20.21 -12.01 -6.04
CA ALA A 88 -20.69 -11.90 -4.67
C ALA A 88 -22.21 -12.10 -4.58
N VAL A 89 -22.97 -11.55 -5.52
CA VAL A 89 -24.43 -11.77 -5.61
C VAL A 89 -24.77 -13.24 -5.91
N LEU A 90 -23.97 -13.92 -6.75
CA LEU A 90 -24.13 -15.35 -6.97
C LEU A 90 -23.92 -16.15 -5.68
N VAL A 91 -22.88 -15.82 -4.90
CA VAL A 91 -22.64 -16.42 -3.57
C VAL A 91 -23.81 -16.12 -2.62
N TYR A 92 -24.34 -14.90 -2.62
CA TYR A 92 -25.51 -14.55 -1.82
C TYR A 92 -26.72 -15.41 -2.13
N ARG A 93 -27.00 -15.64 -3.41
CA ARG A 93 -28.14 -16.46 -3.87
C ARG A 93 -27.96 -17.94 -3.66
N THR A 94 -26.73 -18.45 -3.49
CA THR A 94 -26.46 -19.86 -3.27
C THR A 94 -26.99 -20.30 -1.91
N HIS A 95 -27.81 -21.34 -1.86
CA HIS A 95 -28.21 -21.95 -0.58
C HIS A 95 -27.12 -22.86 -0.06
N ILE A 96 -26.61 -22.56 1.15
CA ILE A 96 -25.56 -23.36 1.79
C ILE A 96 -26.19 -24.12 2.96
N GLU A 97 -26.28 -25.44 2.84
CA GLU A 97 -26.72 -26.31 3.91
C GLU A 97 -25.51 -26.77 4.74
N PHE A 98 -25.63 -26.59 6.03
CA PHE A 98 -24.61 -27.03 6.97
C PHE A 98 -25.05 -28.37 7.60
N ALA A 99 -24.17 -29.36 7.57
CA ALA A 99 -24.37 -30.60 8.28
C ALA A 99 -24.23 -30.39 9.80
N SER A 100 -24.52 -31.42 10.59
CA SER A 100 -24.24 -31.37 12.02
C SER A 100 -22.74 -31.13 12.27
N PHE A 101 -22.44 -30.40 13.34
CA PHE A 101 -21.09 -29.94 13.65
C PHE A 101 -19.98 -30.99 13.50
N GLY A 102 -20.21 -32.19 14.04
CA GLY A 102 -19.25 -33.29 13.93
C GLY A 102 -19.05 -33.81 12.50
N LYS A 103 -20.14 -33.88 11.70
CA LYS A 103 -20.05 -34.29 10.29
C LYS A 103 -19.32 -33.24 9.47
N GLU A 104 -19.56 -31.94 9.75
CA GLU A 104 -18.91 -30.83 9.06
C GLU A 104 -17.39 -30.80 9.35
N ILE A 105 -16.99 -30.97 10.61
CA ILE A 105 -15.58 -31.05 10.98
C ILE A 105 -14.90 -32.24 10.29
N ARG A 106 -15.53 -33.44 10.33
CA ARG A 106 -14.95 -34.60 9.68
C ARG A 106 -14.77 -34.39 8.18
N ARG A 107 -15.76 -33.81 7.50
CA ARG A 107 -15.69 -33.52 6.07
C ARG A 107 -14.57 -32.54 5.75
N ARG A 108 -14.45 -31.43 6.52
CA ARG A 108 -13.38 -30.45 6.35
C ARG A 108 -12.00 -31.06 6.61
N LEU A 109 -11.88 -31.88 7.64
CA LEU A 109 -10.63 -32.60 7.95
C LEU A 109 -10.22 -33.52 6.80
N LEU A 110 -11.16 -34.28 6.23
CA LEU A 110 -10.89 -35.16 5.08
C LEU A 110 -10.44 -34.36 3.87
N LEU A 111 -11.10 -33.23 3.55
CA LEU A 111 -10.71 -32.34 2.46
C LEU A 111 -9.35 -31.68 2.71
N PHE A 112 -9.06 -31.34 3.97
CA PHE A 112 -7.75 -30.82 4.36
C PHE A 112 -6.65 -31.87 4.14
N MET A 113 -6.85 -33.10 4.60
CA MET A 113 -5.90 -34.21 4.43
C MET A 113 -5.69 -34.56 2.95
N LEU A 114 -6.76 -34.55 2.16
CA LEU A 114 -6.67 -34.75 0.71
C LEU A 114 -5.83 -33.63 0.05
N GLY A 115 -6.11 -32.39 0.37
CA GLY A 115 -5.33 -31.25 -0.14
C GLY A 115 -3.86 -31.33 0.30
N LEU A 116 -3.59 -31.71 1.55
CA LEU A 116 -2.23 -31.89 2.06
C LEU A 116 -1.49 -32.98 1.29
N SER A 117 -2.17 -34.08 0.96
CA SER A 117 -1.60 -35.17 0.16
C SER A 117 -1.25 -34.67 -1.27
N VAL A 118 -2.13 -33.87 -1.89
CA VAL A 118 -1.88 -33.28 -3.22
C VAL A 118 -0.67 -32.33 -3.17
N VAL A 119 -0.65 -31.38 -2.23
CA VAL A 119 0.46 -30.45 -2.08
C VAL A 119 1.76 -31.19 -1.73
N GLY A 120 1.69 -32.19 -0.85
CA GLY A 120 2.83 -33.03 -0.48
C GLY A 120 3.41 -33.79 -1.66
N ALA A 121 2.55 -34.39 -2.51
CA ALA A 121 2.97 -35.06 -3.72
C ALA A 121 3.65 -34.12 -4.73
N ILE A 122 3.07 -32.93 -4.96
CA ILE A 122 3.66 -31.88 -5.80
C ILE A 122 5.02 -31.45 -5.23
N ALA A 123 5.09 -31.20 -3.92
CA ALA A 123 6.32 -30.80 -3.26
C ALA A 123 7.40 -31.88 -3.34
N ALA A 124 7.06 -33.16 -3.14
CA ALA A 124 8.01 -34.26 -3.22
C ALA A 124 8.66 -34.38 -4.61
N VAL A 125 7.88 -34.12 -5.66
CA VAL A 125 8.37 -34.21 -7.05
C VAL A 125 9.14 -32.95 -7.48
N SER A 126 8.71 -31.75 -7.04
CA SER A 126 9.17 -30.47 -7.60
C SER A 126 9.70 -29.49 -6.54
N TYR A 127 10.13 -29.96 -5.38
CA TYR A 127 10.60 -29.08 -4.30
C TYR A 127 11.70 -28.10 -4.73
N LYS A 128 12.70 -28.59 -5.46
CA LYS A 128 13.85 -27.76 -5.92
C LYS A 128 13.40 -26.65 -6.86
N GLU A 129 12.47 -26.97 -7.77
CA GLU A 129 11.93 -26.02 -8.74
C GLU A 129 11.09 -24.94 -8.05
N TYR A 130 10.19 -25.33 -7.14
CA TYR A 130 9.38 -24.38 -6.37
C TYR A 130 10.21 -23.51 -5.43
N ALA A 131 11.22 -24.08 -4.77
CA ALA A 131 12.13 -23.34 -3.90
C ALA A 131 12.96 -22.31 -4.70
N SER A 132 13.44 -22.70 -5.89
CA SER A 132 14.15 -21.79 -6.79
C SER A 132 13.22 -20.72 -7.33
N PHE A 133 12.04 -21.09 -7.81
CA PHE A 133 11.03 -20.17 -8.33
C PHE A 133 10.63 -19.13 -7.28
N GLY A 134 10.30 -19.55 -6.06
CA GLY A 134 9.90 -18.66 -4.97
C GLY A 134 11.01 -17.69 -4.52
N ARG A 135 12.27 -18.12 -4.54
CA ARG A 135 13.41 -17.24 -4.24
C ARG A 135 13.63 -16.19 -5.31
N ASN A 136 13.51 -16.59 -6.58
CA ASN A 136 13.79 -15.70 -7.71
C ASN A 136 12.61 -14.80 -8.08
N ASN A 137 11.38 -15.19 -7.75
CA ASN A 137 10.15 -14.50 -8.14
C ASN A 137 9.34 -14.06 -6.90
N LYS A 138 9.95 -13.33 -5.99
CA LYS A 138 9.29 -12.84 -4.76
C LYS A 138 8.03 -12.02 -5.03
N GLN A 139 7.92 -11.47 -6.23
CA GLN A 139 6.77 -10.64 -6.66
C GLN A 139 5.50 -11.46 -6.88
N VAL A 140 5.60 -12.78 -7.15
CA VAL A 140 4.44 -13.66 -7.39
C VAL A 140 3.44 -13.66 -6.23
N ARG A 141 3.92 -13.48 -5.00
CA ARG A 141 3.05 -13.34 -3.83
C ARG A 141 2.02 -12.22 -3.94
N TYR A 142 2.33 -11.16 -4.70
CA TYR A 142 1.43 -10.02 -4.88
C TYR A 142 0.23 -10.34 -5.78
N TYR A 143 0.36 -11.36 -6.63
CA TYR A 143 -0.72 -11.83 -7.50
C TYR A 143 -1.71 -12.76 -6.79
N ILE A 144 -1.37 -13.25 -5.58
CA ILE A 144 -2.30 -13.98 -4.71
C ILE A 144 -3.08 -12.95 -3.88
N ASN A 145 -3.97 -12.23 -4.55
CA ASN A 145 -4.59 -11.01 -4.08
C ASN A 145 -5.17 -11.10 -2.66
N THR A 146 -6.00 -12.10 -2.37
CA THR A 146 -6.68 -12.23 -1.08
C THR A 146 -5.71 -12.31 0.09
N PHE A 147 -4.65 -13.11 -0.01
CA PHE A 147 -3.66 -13.21 1.05
C PHE A 147 -2.77 -11.97 1.12
N ASN A 148 -2.49 -11.34 -0.02
CA ASN A 148 -1.62 -10.18 -0.07
C ASN A 148 -2.20 -8.99 0.71
N TYR A 149 -3.46 -8.58 0.45
CA TYR A 149 -4.02 -7.43 1.17
C TYR A 149 -4.33 -7.75 2.63
N ILE A 150 -4.73 -8.99 2.98
CA ILE A 150 -4.90 -9.39 4.40
C ILE A 150 -3.57 -9.30 5.15
N TYR A 151 -2.50 -9.82 4.56
CA TYR A 151 -1.15 -9.72 5.12
C TYR A 151 -0.69 -8.25 5.22
N ALA A 152 -0.96 -7.43 4.21
CA ALA A 152 -0.62 -6.02 4.18
C ALA A 152 -1.31 -5.24 5.32
N VAL A 153 -2.61 -5.49 5.54
CA VAL A 153 -3.39 -4.90 6.65
C VAL A 153 -2.81 -5.34 8.00
N GLY A 154 -2.59 -6.62 8.19
CA GLY A 154 -2.00 -7.14 9.44
C GLY A 154 -0.62 -6.55 9.74
N ARG A 155 0.22 -6.41 8.70
CA ARG A 155 1.55 -5.80 8.83
C ARG A 155 1.47 -4.30 9.15
N TYR A 156 0.53 -3.58 8.55
CA TYR A 156 0.28 -2.17 8.84
C TYR A 156 -0.09 -1.98 10.32
N TYR A 157 -1.08 -2.73 10.82
CA TYR A 157 -1.48 -2.66 12.22
C TYR A 157 -0.36 -3.04 13.18
N LYS A 158 0.42 -4.09 12.87
CA LYS A 158 1.57 -4.47 13.69
C LYS A 158 2.60 -3.35 13.77
N ARG A 159 2.97 -2.75 12.63
CA ARG A 159 3.91 -1.61 12.60
C ARG A 159 3.40 -0.42 13.42
N THR A 160 2.11 -0.12 13.32
CA THR A 160 1.47 0.97 14.06
C THR A 160 1.40 0.69 15.57
N ALA A 161 1.15 -0.57 15.95
CA ALA A 161 1.11 -0.98 17.37
C ALA A 161 2.50 -1.01 18.00
N ASP A 162 3.51 -1.46 17.27
CA ASP A 162 4.92 -1.52 17.73
C ASP A 162 5.55 -0.11 17.86
N ALA A 163 4.88 0.90 17.32
CA ALA A 163 5.37 2.28 17.23
C ALA A 163 5.14 3.11 18.51
N LYS A 164 5.13 2.51 19.72
CA LYS A 164 5.21 3.23 21.00
C LYS A 164 6.67 3.66 21.23
N ARG A 165 7.12 4.68 20.49
CA ARG A 165 8.44 5.29 20.67
C ARG A 165 8.28 6.63 21.37
N GLU A 166 9.25 7.00 22.22
CA GLU A 166 9.31 8.34 22.80
C GLU A 166 9.55 9.36 21.68
N PHE A 167 8.87 10.48 21.75
CA PHE A 167 9.05 11.57 20.78
C PHE A 167 10.41 12.23 21.01
N VAL A 168 11.23 12.29 19.97
CA VAL A 168 12.58 12.86 20.00
C VAL A 168 12.51 14.35 19.71
N ILE A 169 12.82 15.17 20.69
CA ILE A 169 12.96 16.61 20.55
C ILE A 169 14.39 16.92 20.10
N LEU A 170 14.54 17.51 18.94
CA LEU A 170 15.84 17.86 18.34
C LEU A 170 16.39 19.16 18.88
N ASP A 171 15.52 20.12 19.10
CA ASP A 171 15.87 21.42 19.68
C ASP A 171 14.84 21.83 20.73
N LYS A 172 15.27 22.03 21.95
CA LYS A 172 14.41 22.39 23.10
C LYS A 172 14.13 23.88 23.19
N SER A 173 14.92 24.72 22.53
CA SER A 173 14.83 26.19 22.63
C SER A 173 15.24 26.86 21.33
N PRO A 174 14.56 26.56 20.21
CA PRO A 174 14.92 27.15 18.94
C PRO A 174 14.66 28.66 18.97
N GLN A 175 15.57 29.41 18.36
CA GLN A 175 15.46 30.87 18.30
C GLN A 175 15.53 31.35 16.85
N THR A 176 14.80 32.41 16.55
CA THR A 176 14.93 33.13 15.29
C THR A 176 16.16 34.02 15.32
N ILE A 177 16.91 34.05 14.22
CA ILE A 177 17.99 35.02 14.03
C ILE A 177 17.35 36.36 13.66
N PRO A 178 17.56 37.41 14.44
CA PRO A 178 17.03 38.74 14.11
C PRO A 178 17.52 39.21 12.73
N THR A 179 16.65 39.88 11.98
CA THR A 179 17.01 40.48 10.71
C THR A 179 17.85 41.74 10.99
N GLN A 180 18.89 41.97 10.19
CA GLN A 180 19.77 43.13 10.35
C GLN A 180 19.02 44.49 10.18
N ASP A 181 17.95 44.46 9.39
CA ASP A 181 17.11 45.64 9.10
C ASP A 181 15.87 45.77 10.00
N GLY A 182 15.69 44.88 10.97
CA GLY A 182 14.55 44.87 11.89
C GLY A 182 13.20 44.52 11.25
N LYS A 183 13.16 44.18 9.95
CA LYS A 183 11.92 43.86 9.24
C LYS A 183 11.51 42.40 9.45
N PRO A 184 10.21 42.09 9.51
CA PRO A 184 9.74 40.73 9.57
C PRO A 184 10.14 39.94 8.31
N ARG A 185 10.63 38.74 8.49
CA ARG A 185 10.94 37.81 7.40
C ARG A 185 9.70 36.98 7.08
N VAL A 186 9.30 37.01 5.82
CA VAL A 186 8.22 36.15 5.30
C VAL A 186 8.85 35.05 4.44
N ILE A 187 8.57 33.79 4.77
CA ILE A 187 9.01 32.62 3.99
C ILE A 187 7.74 31.95 3.45
N VAL A 188 7.62 31.88 2.13
CA VAL A 188 6.53 31.17 1.47
C VAL A 188 7.06 29.84 0.95
N LEU A 189 6.58 28.74 1.53
CA LEU A 189 6.93 27.41 1.12
C LEU A 189 5.80 26.80 0.28
N ILE A 190 6.07 26.50 -0.99
CA ILE A 190 5.12 25.86 -1.90
C ILE A 190 5.57 24.43 -2.12
N VAL A 191 4.82 23.49 -1.60
CA VAL A 191 5.06 22.06 -1.78
C VAL A 191 4.23 21.56 -2.96
N GLY A 192 4.92 21.13 -4.03
CA GLY A 192 4.27 20.55 -5.21
C GLY A 192 3.79 19.13 -4.93
N GLU A 193 2.60 18.78 -5.42
CA GLU A 193 2.08 17.42 -5.43
C GLU A 193 2.04 16.90 -6.88
N THR A 194 2.45 15.65 -7.08
CA THR A 194 2.46 14.96 -8.39
C THR A 194 3.29 15.70 -9.47
N ALA A 195 4.22 16.54 -9.04
CA ALA A 195 5.07 17.37 -9.91
C ALA A 195 6.43 16.69 -10.12
N ARG A 196 6.62 16.07 -11.29
CA ARG A 196 7.86 15.36 -11.65
C ARG A 196 8.82 16.31 -12.37
N ALA A 197 10.09 16.39 -11.90
CA ALA A 197 11.12 17.23 -12.49
C ALA A 197 11.27 17.00 -14.02
N GLN A 198 11.18 15.74 -14.46
CA GLN A 198 11.27 15.41 -15.89
C GLN A 198 10.14 15.99 -16.78
N ASN A 199 9.06 16.48 -16.17
CA ASN A 199 7.95 17.12 -16.87
C ASN A 199 7.98 18.66 -16.75
N PHE A 200 9.05 19.23 -16.19
CA PHE A 200 9.25 20.67 -16.13
C PHE A 200 10.07 21.16 -17.32
N SER A 201 9.55 22.13 -18.06
CA SER A 201 10.29 22.76 -19.16
C SER A 201 11.58 23.43 -18.68
N LEU A 202 11.61 23.89 -17.44
CA LEU A 202 12.79 24.44 -16.77
C LEU A 202 13.96 23.45 -16.69
N TYR A 203 13.67 22.13 -16.72
CA TYR A 203 14.67 21.04 -16.71
C TYR A 203 14.85 20.37 -18.08
N GLY A 204 14.30 20.98 -19.16
CA GLY A 204 14.50 20.49 -20.53
C GLY A 204 13.36 19.62 -21.08
N TYR A 205 12.17 19.63 -20.44
CA TYR A 205 11.01 18.99 -21.03
C TYR A 205 10.52 19.75 -22.27
N ASN A 206 10.22 19.04 -23.35
CA ASN A 206 9.91 19.62 -24.65
C ASN A 206 8.60 20.46 -24.69
N ARG A 207 7.68 20.23 -23.74
CA ARG A 207 6.43 21.00 -23.63
C ARG A 207 6.62 22.12 -22.62
N GLN A 208 6.04 23.29 -22.90
CA GLN A 208 6.05 24.43 -21.98
C GLN A 208 5.06 24.19 -20.84
N THR A 209 5.54 23.61 -19.76
CA THR A 209 4.74 23.25 -18.57
C THR A 209 4.80 24.31 -17.47
N ASN A 210 5.84 25.15 -17.46
CA ASN A 210 6.05 26.20 -16.46
C ASN A 210 6.66 27.48 -17.06
N PRO A 211 5.99 28.10 -18.07
CA PRO A 211 6.54 29.25 -18.82
C PRO A 211 6.78 30.45 -17.94
N LEU A 212 5.92 30.73 -16.95
CA LEU A 212 6.08 31.89 -16.05
C LEU A 212 7.30 31.75 -15.14
N LEU A 213 7.59 30.51 -14.68
CA LEU A 213 8.80 30.25 -13.91
C LEU A 213 10.06 30.42 -14.78
N ALA A 214 10.02 29.95 -16.02
CA ALA A 214 11.16 30.04 -16.94
C ALA A 214 11.50 31.51 -17.31
N GLN A 215 10.53 32.43 -17.26
CA GLN A 215 10.72 33.86 -17.55
C GLN A 215 11.28 34.63 -16.36
N ASN A 216 11.21 34.07 -15.15
CA ASN A 216 11.73 34.75 -13.96
C ASN A 216 13.24 34.50 -13.84
N GLY A 217 14.04 35.53 -14.06
CA GLY A 217 15.50 35.49 -14.03
C GLY A 217 16.13 35.26 -12.64
N GLU A 218 15.35 35.33 -11.57
CA GLU A 218 15.81 35.16 -10.18
C GLU A 218 15.64 33.72 -9.64
N ILE A 219 15.18 32.80 -10.49
CA ILE A 219 14.96 31.41 -10.07
C ILE A 219 16.26 30.62 -9.99
N ILE A 220 16.51 30.01 -8.85
CA ILE A 220 17.57 29.02 -8.67
C ILE A 220 16.97 27.64 -8.83
N ALA A 221 17.27 26.96 -9.95
CA ALA A 221 16.79 25.61 -10.25
C ALA A 221 17.86 24.57 -9.87
N PHE A 222 17.56 23.76 -8.87
CA PHE A 222 18.44 22.66 -8.45
C PHE A 222 18.24 21.45 -9.37
N LYS A 223 19.30 21.02 -10.06
CA LYS A 223 19.23 19.93 -11.06
C LYS A 223 19.47 18.54 -10.48
N ASP A 224 20.07 18.45 -9.32
CA ASP A 224 20.44 17.18 -8.67
C ASP A 224 19.79 17.05 -7.28
N VAL A 225 18.44 16.95 -7.30
CA VAL A 225 17.65 16.73 -6.09
C VAL A 225 16.85 15.45 -6.25
N SER A 226 16.99 14.56 -5.30
CA SER A 226 16.27 13.28 -5.28
C SER A 226 15.33 13.19 -4.08
N SER A 227 14.08 12.77 -4.33
CA SER A 227 13.13 12.44 -3.27
C SER A 227 13.55 11.16 -2.52
N CYS A 228 13.13 11.04 -1.28
CA CYS A 228 13.26 9.79 -0.50
C CYS A 228 12.36 8.67 -1.01
N GLY A 229 11.28 9.01 -1.69
CA GLY A 229 10.35 8.06 -2.27
C GLY A 229 9.35 8.73 -3.19
N THR A 230 8.53 7.92 -3.85
CA THR A 230 7.50 8.35 -4.81
C THR A 230 6.12 8.54 -4.19
N ALA A 231 5.92 8.10 -2.94
CA ALA A 231 4.67 8.30 -2.21
C ALA A 231 4.76 9.55 -1.33
N THR A 232 3.70 10.36 -1.28
CA THR A 232 3.60 11.58 -0.46
C THR A 232 3.88 11.28 1.02
N ALA A 233 3.35 10.16 1.54
CA ALA A 233 3.59 9.67 2.90
C ALA A 233 5.08 9.38 3.23
N VAL A 234 5.95 9.30 2.24
CA VAL A 234 7.39 9.09 2.40
C VAL A 234 8.15 10.38 2.08
N SER A 235 7.84 11.00 0.94
CA SER A 235 8.59 12.16 0.43
C SER A 235 8.43 13.40 1.30
N LEU A 236 7.21 13.65 1.77
CA LEU A 236 6.90 14.84 2.56
C LEU A 236 7.55 14.81 3.96
N PRO A 237 7.39 13.75 4.78
CA PRO A 237 8.08 13.67 6.05
C PRO A 237 9.60 13.69 5.91
N CYS A 238 10.15 13.11 4.83
CA CYS A 238 11.59 13.16 4.57
C CYS A 238 12.08 14.58 4.25
N MET A 239 11.32 15.36 3.49
CA MET A 239 11.65 16.74 3.13
C MET A 239 11.83 17.64 4.37
N PHE A 240 11.04 17.41 5.40
CA PHE A 240 11.08 18.19 6.65
C PHE A 240 11.86 17.52 7.79
N SER A 241 12.39 16.33 7.57
CA SER A 241 13.17 15.59 8.57
C SER A 241 14.62 16.08 8.63
N LYS A 242 15.24 15.99 9.79
CA LYS A 242 16.68 16.13 9.97
C LYS A 242 17.47 14.94 9.38
N LEU A 243 16.82 13.79 9.24
CA LEU A 243 17.45 12.58 8.74
C LEU A 243 17.74 12.71 7.24
N GLY A 244 18.94 12.38 6.83
CA GLY A 244 19.31 12.29 5.42
C GLY A 244 18.62 11.08 4.75
N ARG A 245 18.48 11.12 3.41
CA ARG A 245 17.81 10.08 2.62
C ARG A 245 18.23 8.64 2.95
N LYS A 246 19.51 8.42 3.28
CA LYS A 246 20.05 7.10 3.59
C LYS A 246 19.62 6.57 4.96
N GLU A 247 19.37 7.47 5.89
CA GLU A 247 19.04 7.17 7.29
C GLU A 247 17.54 7.34 7.57
N PHE A 248 16.80 7.85 6.58
CA PHE A 248 15.39 8.15 6.74
C PHE A 248 14.55 6.88 6.81
N ASP A 249 13.85 6.71 7.93
CA ASP A 249 12.74 5.76 8.10
C ASP A 249 11.46 6.53 8.44
N VAL A 250 10.37 6.24 7.71
CA VAL A 250 9.08 6.93 7.88
C VAL A 250 8.53 6.76 9.29
N THR A 251 8.76 5.59 9.90
CA THR A 251 8.28 5.30 11.25
C THR A 251 9.04 6.12 12.28
N ASP A 252 10.36 6.25 12.13
CA ASP A 252 11.18 7.06 13.03
C ASP A 252 10.88 8.55 12.90
N ALA A 253 10.66 9.02 11.68
CA ALA A 253 10.33 10.42 11.42
C ALA A 253 9.02 10.89 12.08
N GLN A 254 8.05 10.00 12.27
CA GLN A 254 6.79 10.32 12.96
C GLN A 254 6.97 10.58 14.46
N TYR A 255 8.06 10.10 15.05
CA TYR A 255 8.40 10.26 16.47
C TYR A 255 9.57 11.23 16.69
N MET A 256 9.87 12.06 15.71
CA MET A 256 10.96 13.03 15.77
C MET A 256 10.45 14.41 15.36
N GLN A 257 10.90 15.43 16.08
CA GLN A 257 10.66 16.82 15.75
C GLN A 257 11.15 17.12 14.32
N ASN A 258 10.31 17.75 13.52
CA ASN A 258 10.62 18.13 12.14
C ASN A 258 10.88 19.64 12.02
N LEU A 259 11.25 20.11 10.83
CA LEU A 259 11.55 21.53 10.58
C LEU A 259 10.36 22.46 10.91
N LEU A 260 9.13 22.04 10.62
CA LEU A 260 7.95 22.86 10.89
C LEU A 260 7.66 22.97 12.39
N ASP A 261 7.90 21.90 13.15
CA ASP A 261 7.79 21.91 14.61
C ASP A 261 8.81 22.86 15.23
N ILE A 262 10.05 22.84 14.71
CA ILE A 262 11.13 23.74 15.14
C ILE A 262 10.78 25.19 14.79
N ALA A 263 10.32 25.48 13.56
CA ALA A 263 9.92 26.80 13.16
C ALA A 263 8.77 27.35 14.04
N LYS A 264 7.77 26.54 14.29
CA LYS A 264 6.67 26.88 15.20
C LYS A 264 7.16 27.18 16.62
N ALA A 265 8.05 26.36 17.16
CA ALA A 265 8.64 26.56 18.48
C ALA A 265 9.52 27.82 18.55
N ALA A 266 10.16 28.21 17.44
CA ALA A 266 10.92 29.44 17.27
C ALA A 266 10.05 30.72 17.11
N GLY A 267 8.71 30.59 17.05
CA GLY A 267 7.78 31.71 16.98
C GLY A 267 7.30 32.10 15.56
N TYR A 268 7.62 31.31 14.52
CA TYR A 268 6.98 31.47 13.21
C TYR A 268 5.49 31.09 13.30
N LYS A 269 4.64 31.83 12.61
CA LYS A 269 3.19 31.64 12.55
C LYS A 269 2.76 31.08 11.22
#